data_0b462d5649306e98d9b3d8d779002f5f
#
_entry.id   0b462d5649306e98d9b3d8d779002f5f
#
_cell.length_a   1.000
_cell.length_b   1.000
_cell.length_c   1.000
_cell.angle_alpha   90.00
_cell.angle_beta   90.00
_cell.angle_gamma   90.00
#
_symmetry.space_group_name_H-M   'P 1'
#
loop_
_entity.id
_entity.type
_entity.pdbx_description
1 polymer ?
#
loop_
_entity_poly.entity_id
_entity_poly.type
_entity_poly.pdbx_seq_one_letter_code
_entity_poly.pdbx_strand_id
1 'polypeptide(L)'
;ADWDVPAGVSVSSLRHPAPHLLDVQGIASYVHDGPFTLLATMKVPQSLAPGTALPVEVALSWLVCSDTLCVPERATLSANLEVGSGAPDAAGARIVAAAQRAMPKPLSGATLTRDGKDWVFSSAGVARGNYRLFPEQEDWFDAAAKQTVSRNGDGVSLRIPAAGTAPGTAFRGVLSNGTKSYLVSARPVTNSLADAQLSAQSGDTSNDELLSQ
;
A
#
# COMPACT_ATOMS: atom_id res chain seq x y z
N ALA A 1 -4.27 -10.36 9.19
CA ALA A 1 -3.42 -11.48 9.62
C ALA A 1 -3.13 -11.32 11.10
N ASP A 2 -3.53 -12.30 11.90
CA ASP A 2 -3.32 -12.32 13.34
C ASP A 2 -2.29 -13.39 13.67
N TRP A 3 -1.20 -12.96 14.29
CA TRP A 3 -0.06 -13.82 14.60
C TRP A 3 -0.09 -14.26 16.05
N ASP A 4 0.04 -15.57 16.29
CA ASP A 4 0.37 -16.15 17.59
C ASP A 4 1.82 -16.63 17.55
N VAL A 5 2.68 -16.00 18.38
CA VAL A 5 4.12 -16.25 18.43
C VAL A 5 4.62 -16.21 19.89
N PRO A 6 5.73 -16.87 20.20
CA PRO A 6 6.30 -16.86 21.55
C PRO A 6 6.63 -15.44 22.04
N ALA A 7 6.61 -15.28 23.36
CA ALA A 7 6.93 -14.01 24.01
C ALA A 7 8.28 -13.44 23.57
N GLY A 8 8.32 -12.15 23.24
CA GLY A 8 9.52 -11.45 22.74
C GLY A 8 9.79 -11.62 21.26
N VAL A 9 9.13 -12.54 20.56
CA VAL A 9 9.15 -12.62 19.10
C VAL A 9 8.18 -11.57 18.53
N SER A 10 8.54 -10.93 17.43
CA SER A 10 7.67 -10.01 16.71
C SER A 10 7.64 -10.31 15.23
N VAL A 11 6.51 -10.09 14.58
CA VAL A 11 6.31 -10.31 13.15
C VAL A 11 5.83 -9.02 12.50
N SER A 12 6.41 -8.68 11.35
CA SER A 12 5.99 -7.51 10.56
C SER A 12 4.62 -7.74 9.92
N SER A 13 4.00 -6.68 9.45
CA SER A 13 2.88 -6.79 8.51
C SER A 13 3.27 -7.62 7.29
N LEU A 14 2.28 -8.27 6.69
CA LEU A 14 2.46 -9.01 5.45
C LEU A 14 2.85 -8.05 4.31
N ARG A 15 3.82 -8.46 3.52
CA ARG A 15 4.20 -7.78 2.29
C ARG A 15 3.58 -8.52 1.11
N HIS A 16 3.00 -7.75 0.23
CA HIS A 16 2.27 -8.24 -0.94
C HIS A 16 3.05 -7.92 -2.23
N PRO A 17 2.96 -8.75 -3.28
CA PRO A 17 3.32 -8.33 -4.63
C PRO A 17 2.44 -7.16 -5.07
N ALA A 18 2.74 -6.57 -6.22
CA ALA A 18 1.90 -5.49 -6.73
C ALA A 18 0.50 -6.01 -7.11
N PRO A 19 -0.56 -5.29 -6.73
CA PRO A 19 -1.91 -5.63 -7.16
C PRO A 19 -2.15 -5.22 -8.61
N HIS A 20 -3.28 -5.66 -9.18
CA HIS A 20 -3.88 -5.07 -10.36
C HIS A 20 -5.31 -4.59 -10.07
N LEU A 21 -5.86 -3.81 -10.99
CA LEU A 21 -7.22 -3.34 -10.89
C LEU A 21 -8.16 -4.37 -11.51
N LEU A 22 -9.13 -4.80 -10.71
CA LEU A 22 -10.33 -5.47 -11.17
C LEU A 22 -11.50 -4.48 -11.12
N ASP A 23 -12.13 -4.25 -12.26
CA ASP A 23 -13.35 -3.43 -12.34
C ASP A 23 -14.50 -4.36 -12.74
N VAL A 24 -15.46 -4.49 -11.84
CA VAL A 24 -16.68 -5.25 -12.07
C VAL A 24 -17.86 -4.30 -11.94
N GLN A 25 -18.50 -3.99 -13.04
CA GLN A 25 -19.70 -3.13 -13.10
C GLN A 25 -19.50 -1.75 -12.43
N GLY A 26 -18.29 -1.17 -12.54
CA GLY A 26 -17.95 0.12 -11.96
C GLY A 26 -17.48 0.05 -10.50
N ILE A 27 -17.41 -1.14 -9.90
CA ILE A 27 -16.79 -1.37 -8.60
C ILE A 27 -15.34 -1.76 -8.81
N ALA A 28 -14.44 -0.84 -8.49
CA ALA A 28 -13.01 -1.05 -8.61
C ALA A 28 -12.43 -1.69 -7.36
N SER A 29 -11.69 -2.78 -7.53
CA SER A 29 -10.99 -3.49 -6.46
C SER A 29 -9.54 -3.73 -6.83
N TYR A 30 -8.65 -3.69 -5.85
CA TYR A 30 -7.23 -4.04 -6.02
C TYR A 30 -7.03 -5.49 -5.59
N VAL A 31 -6.68 -6.33 -6.55
CA VAL A 31 -6.68 -7.78 -6.38
C VAL A 31 -5.36 -8.41 -6.83
N HIS A 32 -5.18 -9.67 -6.48
CA HIS A 32 -4.11 -10.53 -7.00
C HIS A 32 -4.74 -11.70 -7.75
N ASP A 33 -4.23 -12.02 -8.94
CA ASP A 33 -4.63 -13.18 -9.71
C ASP A 33 -3.64 -14.32 -9.53
N GLY A 34 -4.18 -15.55 -9.52
CA GLY A 34 -3.41 -16.76 -9.47
C GLY A 34 -2.58 -16.92 -8.18
N PRO A 35 -1.61 -17.84 -8.19
CA PRO A 35 -0.76 -18.10 -7.03
C PRO A 35 0.21 -16.95 -6.76
N PHE A 36 0.28 -16.49 -5.53
CA PHE A 36 1.27 -15.52 -5.07
C PHE A 36 1.77 -15.87 -3.67
N THR A 37 2.91 -15.30 -3.27
CA THR A 37 3.52 -15.54 -1.96
C THR A 37 3.56 -14.24 -1.17
N LEU A 38 3.02 -14.28 0.03
CA LEU A 38 3.14 -13.20 1.01
C LEU A 38 4.43 -13.39 1.82
N LEU A 39 5.07 -12.29 2.19
CA LEU A 39 6.27 -12.31 3.02
C LEU A 39 6.03 -11.54 4.32
N ALA A 40 6.52 -12.10 5.42
CA ALA A 40 6.66 -11.39 6.68
C ALA A 40 8.10 -11.50 7.18
N THR A 41 8.52 -10.55 8.01
CA THR A 41 9.82 -10.61 8.69
C THR A 41 9.57 -10.89 10.16
N MET A 42 10.13 -11.98 10.65
CA MET A 42 10.13 -12.33 12.06
C MET A 42 11.41 -11.85 12.72
N LYS A 43 11.30 -11.19 13.86
CA LYS A 43 12.43 -10.81 14.71
C LYS A 43 12.41 -11.68 15.95
N VAL A 44 13.49 -12.42 16.16
CA VAL A 44 13.69 -13.35 17.28
C VAL A 44 14.68 -12.72 18.26
N PRO A 45 14.42 -12.75 19.59
CA PRO A 45 15.35 -12.26 20.58
C PRO A 45 16.69 -13.00 20.54
N GLN A 46 17.80 -12.27 20.64
CA GLN A 46 19.15 -12.86 20.68
C GLN A 46 19.40 -13.71 21.96
N SER A 47 18.58 -13.54 22.97
CA SER A 47 18.68 -14.29 24.22
C SER A 47 18.19 -15.73 24.13
N LEU A 48 17.52 -16.11 23.06
CA LEU A 48 17.05 -17.48 22.86
C LEU A 48 18.20 -18.39 22.46
N ALA A 49 18.34 -19.49 23.19
CA ALA A 49 19.39 -20.49 22.91
C ALA A 49 19.13 -21.24 21.59
N PRO A 50 20.18 -21.67 20.88
CA PRO A 50 20.04 -22.62 19.79
C PRO A 50 19.29 -23.89 20.23
N GLY A 51 18.43 -24.43 19.36
CA GLY A 51 17.55 -25.56 19.66
C GLY A 51 16.23 -25.18 20.32
N THR A 52 16.00 -23.88 20.65
CA THR A 52 14.71 -23.45 21.19
C THR A 52 13.62 -23.55 20.11
N ALA A 53 12.54 -24.28 20.43
CA ALA A 53 11.38 -24.37 19.55
C ALA A 53 10.59 -23.05 19.52
N LEU A 54 10.19 -22.64 18.33
CA LEU A 54 9.40 -21.46 18.06
C LEU A 54 8.11 -21.88 17.33
N PRO A 55 7.05 -22.26 18.05
CA PRO A 55 5.76 -22.47 17.44
C PRO A 55 5.23 -21.14 16.94
N VAL A 56 4.79 -21.10 15.69
CA VAL A 56 4.25 -19.91 15.02
C VAL A 56 2.93 -20.26 14.40
N GLU A 57 1.92 -19.48 14.66
CA GLU A 57 0.62 -19.60 14.02
C GLU A 57 0.19 -18.26 13.42
N VAL A 58 -0.50 -18.30 12.28
CA VAL A 58 -1.12 -17.14 11.68
C VAL A 58 -2.53 -17.46 11.24
N ALA A 59 -3.49 -16.67 11.72
CA ALA A 59 -4.86 -16.67 11.21
C ALA A 59 -4.98 -15.62 10.09
N LEU A 60 -5.42 -16.08 8.91
CA LEU A 60 -5.60 -15.28 7.72
C LEU A 60 -7.08 -15.21 7.35
N SER A 61 -7.52 -14.06 6.87
CA SER A 61 -8.82 -13.88 6.22
C SER A 61 -8.64 -13.09 4.94
N TRP A 62 -9.36 -13.48 3.88
CA TRP A 62 -9.33 -12.82 2.57
C TRP A 62 -10.66 -12.98 1.86
N LEU A 63 -10.80 -12.31 0.72
CA LEU A 63 -11.92 -12.48 -0.19
C LEU A 63 -11.45 -13.16 -1.47
N VAL A 64 -12.21 -14.15 -1.93
CA VAL A 64 -12.07 -14.72 -3.27
C VAL A 64 -13.23 -14.22 -4.10
N CYS A 65 -12.91 -13.47 -5.16
CA CYS A 65 -13.90 -12.85 -6.01
C CYS A 65 -13.92 -13.48 -7.40
N SER A 66 -15.12 -13.70 -7.93
CA SER A 66 -15.41 -13.91 -9.33
C SER A 66 -15.99 -12.63 -9.93
N ASP A 67 -16.39 -12.66 -11.20
CA ASP A 67 -17.02 -11.53 -11.87
C ASP A 67 -18.38 -11.13 -11.25
N THR A 68 -18.96 -11.97 -10.38
CA THR A 68 -20.31 -11.77 -9.85
C THR A 68 -20.43 -11.88 -8.34
N LEU A 69 -19.43 -12.47 -7.66
CA LEU A 69 -19.53 -12.79 -6.23
C LEU A 69 -18.17 -12.76 -5.56
N CYS A 70 -18.10 -12.18 -4.35
CA CYS A 70 -16.95 -12.30 -3.44
C CYS A 70 -17.33 -13.19 -2.25
N VAL A 71 -16.52 -14.20 -1.98
CA VAL A 71 -16.69 -15.14 -0.87
C VAL A 71 -15.58 -14.90 0.16
N PRO A 72 -15.91 -14.66 1.44
CA PRO A 72 -14.92 -14.59 2.48
C PRO A 72 -14.35 -15.98 2.80
N GLU A 73 -13.03 -16.08 2.82
CA GLU A 73 -12.30 -17.29 3.22
C GLU A 73 -11.38 -17.01 4.40
N ARG A 74 -11.06 -18.06 5.14
CA ARG A 74 -10.17 -18.04 6.30
C ARG A 74 -9.33 -19.30 6.33
N ALA A 75 -8.09 -19.15 6.81
CA ALA A 75 -7.23 -20.29 7.15
C ALA A 75 -6.34 -19.94 8.33
N THR A 76 -6.03 -20.96 9.12
CA THR A 76 -4.99 -20.91 10.14
C THR A 76 -3.83 -21.78 9.66
N LEU A 77 -2.65 -21.20 9.60
CA LEU A 77 -1.41 -21.89 9.23
C LEU A 77 -0.49 -21.93 10.44
N SER A 78 0.11 -23.09 10.71
CA SER A 78 1.06 -23.26 11.80
C SER A 78 2.37 -23.83 11.30
N ALA A 79 3.47 -23.42 11.93
CA ALA A 79 4.80 -23.95 11.69
C ALA A 79 5.55 -24.05 13.02
N ASN A 80 6.38 -25.07 13.17
CA ASN A 80 7.29 -25.18 14.30
C ASN A 80 8.71 -24.90 13.80
N LEU A 81 9.21 -23.70 14.11
CA LEU A 81 10.56 -23.27 13.77
C LEU A 81 11.51 -23.60 14.93
N GLU A 82 12.81 -23.57 14.68
CA GLU A 82 13.85 -23.78 15.68
C GLU A 82 14.92 -22.69 15.58
N VAL A 83 15.36 -22.20 16.72
CA VAL A 83 16.49 -21.26 16.77
C VAL A 83 17.76 -22.02 16.39
N GLY A 84 18.33 -21.68 15.27
CA GLY A 84 19.52 -22.34 14.71
C GLY A 84 20.65 -21.38 14.38
N SER A 85 21.56 -21.83 13.55
CA SER A 85 22.71 -21.03 13.05
C SER A 85 22.31 -19.93 12.05
N GLY A 86 21.03 -19.85 11.65
CA GLY A 86 20.56 -18.97 10.59
C GLY A 86 20.87 -19.48 9.19
N ALA A 87 21.40 -20.68 9.03
CA ALA A 87 21.59 -21.29 7.71
C ALA A 87 20.21 -21.62 7.10
N PRO A 88 19.87 -21.06 5.93
CA PRO A 88 18.58 -21.31 5.32
C PRO A 88 18.51 -22.72 4.74
N ASP A 89 17.34 -23.35 4.87
CA ASP A 89 17.01 -24.50 4.04
C ASP A 89 17.00 -24.10 2.55
N ALA A 90 17.62 -24.92 1.70
CA ALA A 90 17.80 -24.57 0.29
C ALA A 90 16.48 -24.43 -0.50
N ALA A 91 15.45 -25.20 -0.14
CA ALA A 91 14.13 -25.12 -0.78
C ALA A 91 13.39 -23.85 -0.33
N GLY A 92 13.35 -23.59 0.96
CA GLY A 92 12.77 -22.39 1.54
C GLY A 92 13.47 -21.11 1.03
N ALA A 93 14.81 -21.12 0.96
CA ALA A 93 15.58 -19.99 0.43
C ALA A 93 15.20 -19.63 -1.02
N ARG A 94 14.93 -20.63 -1.88
CA ARG A 94 14.49 -20.38 -3.26
C ARG A 94 13.09 -19.76 -3.30
N ILE A 95 12.17 -20.24 -2.49
CA ILE A 95 10.79 -19.69 -2.40
C ILE A 95 10.85 -18.24 -1.93
N VAL A 96 11.58 -17.97 -0.85
CA VAL A 96 11.73 -16.61 -0.31
C VAL A 96 12.40 -15.69 -1.33
N ALA A 97 13.47 -16.13 -2.01
CA ALA A 97 14.14 -15.33 -3.01
C ALA A 97 13.24 -15.05 -4.23
N ALA A 98 12.41 -16.00 -4.65
CA ALA A 98 11.42 -15.79 -5.72
C ALA A 98 10.36 -14.76 -5.30
N ALA A 99 9.81 -14.90 -4.09
CA ALA A 99 8.86 -13.97 -3.54
C ALA A 99 9.45 -12.56 -3.39
N GLN A 100 10.68 -12.42 -2.89
CA GLN A 100 11.37 -11.12 -2.77
C GLN A 100 11.53 -10.42 -4.13
N ARG A 101 11.81 -11.18 -5.19
CA ARG A 101 11.90 -10.60 -6.56
C ARG A 101 10.55 -10.10 -7.08
N ALA A 102 9.45 -10.68 -6.64
CA ALA A 102 8.09 -10.26 -7.01
C ALA A 102 7.60 -9.03 -6.20
N MET A 103 8.25 -8.71 -5.07
CA MET A 103 7.86 -7.56 -4.25
C MET A 103 8.19 -6.24 -4.95
N PRO A 104 7.36 -5.19 -4.74
CA PRO A 104 7.66 -3.85 -5.20
C PRO A 104 8.98 -3.33 -4.61
N LYS A 105 9.80 -2.69 -5.44
CA LYS A 105 11.09 -2.12 -5.04
C LYS A 105 10.91 -0.71 -4.47
N PRO A 106 11.68 -0.29 -3.45
CA PRO A 106 11.62 1.08 -2.98
C PRO A 106 11.86 2.10 -4.10
N LEU A 107 11.06 3.16 -4.15
CA LEU A 107 11.20 4.28 -5.06
C LEU A 107 11.43 5.56 -4.26
N SER A 108 12.59 6.19 -4.46
CA SER A 108 12.94 7.46 -3.81
C SER A 108 12.58 8.66 -4.70
N GLY A 109 12.39 9.83 -4.08
CA GLY A 109 12.17 11.08 -4.80
C GLY A 109 10.78 11.19 -5.47
N ALA A 110 9.83 10.37 -5.06
CA ALA A 110 8.44 10.51 -5.50
C ALA A 110 7.78 11.74 -4.85
N THR A 111 7.00 12.46 -5.63
CA THR A 111 6.19 13.59 -5.19
C THR A 111 4.72 13.34 -5.50
N LEU A 112 3.84 13.89 -4.66
CA LEU A 112 2.40 13.89 -4.86
C LEU A 112 1.88 15.30 -4.59
N THR A 113 1.39 15.98 -5.62
CA THR A 113 0.96 17.38 -5.54
C THR A 113 -0.51 17.49 -5.92
N ARG A 114 -1.28 18.27 -5.16
CA ARG A 114 -2.66 18.60 -5.51
C ARG A 114 -2.67 19.65 -6.61
N ASP A 115 -3.41 19.37 -7.68
CA ASP A 115 -3.62 20.29 -8.81
C ASP A 115 -5.13 20.31 -9.16
N GLY A 116 -5.82 21.27 -8.60
CA GLY A 116 -7.26 21.36 -8.68
C GLY A 116 -7.96 20.11 -8.09
N LYS A 117 -8.74 19.44 -8.90
CA LYS A 117 -9.46 18.22 -8.51
C LYS A 117 -8.62 16.94 -8.63
N ASP A 118 -7.38 17.03 -9.12
CA ASP A 118 -6.53 15.89 -9.38
C ASP A 118 -5.35 15.85 -8.43
N TRP A 119 -4.81 14.66 -8.22
CA TRP A 119 -3.45 14.46 -7.72
C TRP A 119 -2.49 14.26 -8.89
N VAL A 120 -1.33 14.87 -8.82
CA VAL A 120 -0.23 14.68 -9.75
C VAL A 120 0.91 13.98 -9.02
N PHE A 121 1.09 12.71 -9.34
CA PHE A 121 2.26 11.95 -8.91
C PHE A 121 3.40 12.16 -9.91
N SER A 122 4.63 12.31 -9.42
CA SER A 122 5.81 12.37 -10.27
C SER A 122 7.00 11.69 -9.61
N SER A 123 7.83 11.00 -10.42
CA SER A 123 9.08 10.39 -9.97
C SER A 123 10.03 10.21 -11.14
N ALA A 124 11.34 10.34 -10.88
CA ALA A 124 12.41 9.99 -11.81
C ALA A 124 12.81 8.51 -11.67
N GLY A 125 13.66 8.02 -12.58
CA GLY A 125 14.25 6.68 -12.52
C GLY A 125 13.28 5.51 -12.69
N VAL A 126 12.07 5.78 -13.19
CA VAL A 126 11.06 4.76 -13.46
C VAL A 126 11.18 4.26 -14.90
N ALA A 127 11.34 2.96 -15.08
CA ALA A 127 11.43 2.34 -16.40
C ALA A 127 10.21 2.71 -17.27
N ARG A 128 10.37 2.64 -18.60
CA ARG A 128 9.25 2.90 -19.52
C ARG A 128 8.12 1.89 -19.32
N GLY A 129 6.87 2.36 -19.38
CA GLY A 129 5.69 1.54 -19.24
C GLY A 129 4.43 2.36 -18.95
N ASN A 130 3.30 1.71 -19.04
CA ASN A 130 2.01 2.28 -18.64
C ASN A 130 1.76 1.91 -17.17
N TYR A 131 2.00 2.87 -16.28
CA TYR A 131 1.91 2.66 -14.85
C TYR A 131 0.55 3.06 -14.30
N ARG A 132 0.17 2.40 -13.21
CA ARG A 132 -0.94 2.76 -12.33
C ARG A 132 -0.41 2.88 -10.90
N LEU A 133 -0.92 3.86 -10.17
CA LEU A 133 -0.62 4.06 -8.75
C LEU A 133 -1.78 3.49 -7.93
N PHE A 134 -1.44 2.61 -6.98
CA PHE A 134 -2.34 1.94 -6.07
C PHE A 134 -2.08 2.44 -4.65
N PRO A 135 -2.99 3.19 -4.01
CA PRO A 135 -2.81 3.65 -2.64
C PRO A 135 -2.96 2.50 -1.64
N GLU A 136 -2.21 2.54 -0.53
CA GLU A 136 -2.40 1.63 0.62
C GLU A 136 -3.63 2.02 1.46
N GLN A 137 -3.99 3.29 1.47
CA GLN A 137 -5.16 3.81 2.16
C GLN A 137 -6.23 4.20 1.13
N GLU A 138 -7.46 3.94 1.46
CA GLU A 138 -8.62 4.39 0.69
C GLU A 138 -8.70 5.93 0.66
N ASP A 139 -9.60 6.46 -0.16
CA ASP A 139 -9.94 7.89 -0.27
C ASP A 139 -8.87 8.84 -0.85
N TRP A 140 -7.69 8.37 -1.23
CA TRP A 140 -6.74 9.20 -1.98
C TRP A 140 -7.21 9.47 -3.39
N PHE A 141 -7.66 8.42 -4.09
CA PHE A 141 -8.03 8.45 -5.50
C PHE A 141 -9.39 7.81 -5.70
N ASP A 142 -10.08 8.25 -6.73
CA ASP A 142 -11.16 7.47 -7.29
C ASP A 142 -10.56 6.19 -7.92
N ALA A 143 -10.80 5.05 -7.29
CA ALA A 143 -10.18 3.79 -7.69
C ALA A 143 -10.58 3.35 -9.11
N ALA A 144 -11.80 3.66 -9.55
CA ALA A 144 -12.31 3.36 -10.89
C ALA A 144 -11.81 4.35 -11.94
N ALA A 145 -11.41 5.56 -11.54
CA ALA A 145 -11.03 6.59 -12.48
C ALA A 145 -9.76 6.25 -13.28
N LYS A 146 -9.75 6.71 -14.52
CA LYS A 146 -8.59 6.58 -15.40
C LYS A 146 -7.45 7.44 -14.90
N GLN A 147 -6.29 6.84 -14.69
CA GLN A 147 -5.05 7.54 -14.43
C GLN A 147 -4.35 7.87 -15.76
N THR A 148 -4.01 9.13 -15.97
CA THR A 148 -3.33 9.57 -17.20
C THR A 148 -1.82 9.59 -16.95
N VAL A 149 -1.10 8.77 -17.71
CA VAL A 149 0.37 8.68 -17.63
C VAL A 149 1.01 9.60 -18.66
N SER A 150 1.98 10.39 -18.23
CA SER A 150 2.85 11.19 -19.07
C SER A 150 4.32 10.98 -18.74
N ARG A 151 5.22 11.38 -19.63
CA ARG A 151 6.67 11.22 -19.49
C ARG A 151 7.38 12.55 -19.62
N ASN A 152 8.36 12.75 -18.74
CA ASN A 152 9.29 13.88 -18.84
C ASN A 152 10.71 13.35 -18.66
N GLY A 153 11.45 13.19 -19.76
CA GLY A 153 12.76 12.55 -19.76
C GLY A 153 12.67 11.08 -19.32
N ASP A 154 13.43 10.71 -18.28
CA ASP A 154 13.42 9.41 -17.61
C ASP A 154 12.39 9.31 -16.49
N GLY A 155 11.64 10.40 -16.23
CA GLY A 155 10.58 10.44 -15.24
C GLY A 155 9.24 9.96 -15.73
N VAL A 156 8.35 9.63 -14.79
CA VAL A 156 6.93 9.36 -15.00
C VAL A 156 6.10 10.35 -14.21
N SER A 157 5.01 10.82 -14.79
CA SER A 157 3.98 11.60 -14.10
C SER A 157 2.63 10.97 -14.36
N LEU A 158 1.82 10.86 -13.31
CA LEU A 158 0.45 10.37 -13.36
C LEU A 158 -0.49 11.45 -12.84
N ARG A 159 -1.50 11.79 -13.64
CA ARG A 159 -2.62 12.61 -13.20
C ARG A 159 -3.78 11.71 -12.82
N ILE A 160 -4.30 11.87 -11.62
CA ILE A 160 -5.22 10.92 -10.98
C ILE A 160 -6.35 11.73 -10.34
N PRO A 161 -7.60 11.52 -10.73
CA PRO A 161 -8.74 12.11 -10.05
C PRO A 161 -8.75 11.78 -8.56
N ALA A 162 -8.90 12.79 -7.72
CA ALA A 162 -8.96 12.60 -6.28
C ALA A 162 -10.36 12.12 -5.87
N ALA A 163 -10.43 11.24 -4.86
CA ALA A 163 -11.70 10.84 -4.26
C ALA A 163 -12.31 11.95 -3.38
N GLY A 164 -11.46 12.81 -2.80
CA GLY A 164 -11.89 13.89 -1.91
C GLY A 164 -10.70 14.65 -1.33
N THR A 165 -10.79 15.00 -0.06
CA THR A 165 -9.66 15.54 0.70
C THR A 165 -8.65 14.44 1.02
N ALA A 166 -7.37 14.80 1.14
CA ALA A 166 -6.33 13.84 1.50
C ALA A 166 -6.65 13.16 2.85
N PRO A 167 -6.65 11.82 2.94
CA PRO A 167 -6.98 11.11 4.18
C PRO A 167 -5.86 11.18 5.22
N GLY A 168 -4.72 11.79 4.89
CA GLY A 168 -3.58 11.89 5.80
C GLY A 168 -2.44 12.75 5.28
N THR A 169 -1.41 12.91 6.11
CA THR A 169 -0.22 13.75 5.84
C THR A 169 0.89 13.01 5.10
N ALA A 170 0.75 11.73 4.88
CA ALA A 170 1.71 10.89 4.15
C ALA A 170 0.95 9.94 3.24
N PHE A 171 1.32 9.92 1.99
CA PHE A 171 0.87 8.96 0.99
C PHE A 171 1.79 7.75 1.00
N ARG A 172 1.22 6.55 0.95
CA ARG A 172 1.91 5.28 0.70
C ARG A 172 1.14 4.49 -0.34
N GLY A 173 1.88 3.77 -1.19
CA GLY A 173 1.24 2.99 -2.24
C GLY A 173 2.22 2.23 -3.10
N VAL A 174 1.70 1.62 -4.15
CA VAL A 174 2.48 0.85 -5.13
C VAL A 174 2.27 1.44 -6.51
N LEU A 175 3.36 1.78 -7.19
CA LEU A 175 3.36 2.13 -8.61
C LEU A 175 3.68 0.85 -9.40
N SER A 176 2.79 0.42 -10.29
CA SER A 176 2.98 -0.83 -11.06
C SER A 176 2.54 -0.71 -12.50
N ASN A 177 3.24 -1.43 -13.38
CA ASN A 177 2.83 -1.65 -14.78
C ASN A 177 2.56 -3.14 -15.09
N GLY A 178 2.36 -3.96 -14.04
CA GLY A 178 2.17 -5.40 -14.12
C GLY A 178 3.47 -6.20 -14.22
N THR A 179 4.58 -5.61 -14.69
CA THR A 179 5.89 -6.27 -14.80
C THR A 179 6.91 -5.72 -13.82
N LYS A 180 6.90 -4.40 -13.62
CA LYS A 180 7.74 -3.68 -12.68
C LYS A 180 6.88 -2.95 -11.69
N SER A 181 7.27 -3.02 -10.42
CA SER A 181 6.54 -2.38 -9.34
C SER A 181 7.47 -1.71 -8.34
N TYR A 182 6.99 -0.63 -7.74
CA TYR A 182 7.74 0.22 -6.84
C TYR A 182 6.89 0.59 -5.63
N LEU A 183 7.48 0.52 -4.42
CA LEU A 183 6.91 1.09 -3.21
C LEU A 183 7.10 2.59 -3.25
N VAL A 184 6.02 3.32 -3.10
CA VAL A 184 5.98 4.77 -3.10
C VAL A 184 5.67 5.28 -1.70
N SER A 185 6.43 6.26 -1.25
CA SER A 185 6.10 7.07 -0.08
C SER A 185 6.33 8.54 -0.45
N ALA A 186 5.32 9.38 -0.25
CA ALA A 186 5.40 10.80 -0.55
C ALA A 186 4.66 11.62 0.51
N ARG A 187 5.15 12.82 0.82
CA ARG A 187 4.36 13.81 1.55
C ARG A 187 3.57 14.60 0.51
N PRO A 188 2.22 14.62 0.60
CA PRO A 188 1.43 15.38 -0.33
C PRO A 188 1.68 16.88 -0.15
N VAL A 189 1.77 17.58 -1.27
CA VAL A 189 1.84 19.04 -1.31
C VAL A 189 0.51 19.53 -1.84
N THR A 190 -0.22 20.28 -1.01
CA THR A 190 -1.41 21.02 -1.44
C THR A 190 -0.98 22.44 -1.77
N ASN A 191 -1.29 22.93 -2.96
CA ASN A 191 -1.08 24.33 -3.32
C ASN A 191 -2.13 25.16 -2.57
N SER A 192 -1.82 25.55 -1.34
CA SER A 192 -2.74 26.08 -0.32
C SER A 192 -3.26 27.51 -0.57
N LEU A 193 -3.13 28.08 -1.76
CA LEU A 193 -3.74 29.38 -2.04
C LEU A 193 -5.26 29.29 -2.24
N ALA A 194 -5.78 28.13 -2.69
CA ALA A 194 -7.23 27.93 -2.85
C ALA A 194 -7.91 27.45 -1.54
N ASP A 195 -7.21 26.66 -0.75
CA ASP A 195 -7.74 26.14 0.53
C ASP A 195 -7.74 27.19 1.64
N ALA A 196 -6.82 28.16 1.61
CA ALA A 196 -6.80 29.30 2.53
C ALA A 196 -7.97 30.27 2.31
N GLN A 197 -8.50 30.38 1.09
CA GLN A 197 -9.65 31.21 0.79
C GLN A 197 -10.99 30.59 1.21
N LEU A 198 -11.11 29.25 1.17
CA LEU A 198 -12.33 28.58 1.66
C LEU A 198 -12.43 28.61 3.19
N SER A 199 -11.33 28.52 3.90
CA SER A 199 -11.32 28.61 5.36
C SER A 199 -11.52 30.04 5.89
N ALA A 200 -11.15 31.04 5.11
CA ALA A 200 -11.40 32.45 5.45
C ALA A 200 -12.86 32.88 5.24
N GLN A 201 -13.59 32.24 4.35
CA GLN A 201 -15.01 32.54 4.10
C GLN A 201 -15.99 31.83 5.05
N SER A 202 -15.54 30.80 5.76
CA SER A 202 -16.38 30.11 6.76
C SER A 202 -16.24 30.66 8.19
N GLY A 203 -15.38 31.66 8.41
CA GLY A 203 -15.13 32.28 9.73
C GLY A 203 -15.90 33.57 10.01
N ASP A 204 -16.63 34.13 9.04
CA ASP A 204 -17.23 35.49 9.17
C ASP A 204 -18.78 35.51 9.25
N THR A 205 -19.40 34.49 9.78
CA THR A 205 -20.85 34.48 10.03
C THR A 205 -21.25 34.13 11.46
N SER A 206 -20.51 34.61 12.46
CA SER A 206 -20.90 34.43 13.85
C SER A 206 -20.46 35.59 14.74
N ASN A 207 -20.77 36.84 14.38
CA ASN A 207 -20.66 37.92 15.36
C ASN A 207 -21.41 39.19 14.93
N ASP A 208 -22.71 39.11 14.69
CA ASP A 208 -23.51 40.31 14.61
C ASP A 208 -24.99 40.07 14.98
N GLU A 209 -25.24 39.58 16.17
CA GLU A 209 -26.60 39.66 16.75
C GLU A 209 -26.57 39.52 18.28
N LEU A 210 -25.99 40.50 18.97
CA LEU A 210 -26.23 40.75 20.40
C LEU A 210 -25.82 42.17 20.80
N LEU A 211 -26.47 43.21 20.24
CA LEU A 211 -26.52 44.56 20.81
C LEU A 211 -27.75 45.27 20.25
N SER A 212 -28.93 44.98 20.77
CA SER A 212 -30.10 45.87 20.80
C SER A 212 -31.19 45.26 21.67
N GLN A 213 -31.18 45.48 22.94
CA GLN A 213 -32.27 45.97 23.82
C GLN A 213 -31.80 45.98 25.27
#